data_e0c8d5455fcf808609cf9cfa6dad9957
#
_entry.id   e0c8d5455fcf808609cf9cfa6dad9957
#
_cell.length_a   1.000
_cell.length_b   1.000
_cell.length_c   1.000
_cell.angle_alpha   90.00
_cell.angle_beta   90.00
_cell.angle_gamma   90.00
#
_symmetry.space_group_name_H-M   'P 1'
#
loop_
_entity.id
_entity.type
_entity.pdbx_description
1 polymer ?
#
loop_
_entity_poly.entity_id
_entity_poly.type
_entity_poly.pdbx_seq_one_letter_code
_entity_poly.pdbx_strand_id
1 'polypeptide(L)'
;MPKSSNFFGQPIYGQIIKSLDRKKIVEISRKHGGEKYVKSFDGYTHLLTMLYAVIQRFDSLREIETSMTAEVRKLHHVGIDTVPKRSTLSDANARRPEKFFEEVYRDLYEANKGILSSDSRRGGTEEWIKRLRIIDSTTVSLFSNAIFKGVGRHPRTGKKKGGIKVHAVIHANEGVPCDVQFTSAATNDSFMLAPSHYKRDGIAAMDRAYINYAKFEELTGRGVVYVT
;
A
#
# COMPACT_ATOMS: atom_id res chain seq x y z
N MET A 1 21.34 6.04 23.57
CA MET A 1 20.00 5.48 23.25
C MET A 1 19.05 6.65 23.09
N PRO A 2 18.43 6.87 21.94
CA PRO A 2 17.41 7.90 21.84
C PRO A 2 16.21 7.48 22.72
N LYS A 3 15.81 8.37 23.61
CA LYS A 3 14.62 8.17 24.43
C LYS A 3 13.42 7.98 23.51
N SER A 4 12.71 6.86 23.65
CA SER A 4 11.45 6.61 22.96
C SER A 4 10.53 7.82 23.15
N SER A 5 10.23 8.51 22.06
CA SER A 5 9.33 9.68 22.05
C SER A 5 7.85 9.30 22.04
N ASN A 6 7.54 8.03 22.29
CA ASN A 6 6.17 7.54 22.38
C ASN A 6 5.57 7.93 23.73
N PHE A 7 4.82 9.03 23.73
CA PHE A 7 4.06 9.43 24.88
C PHE A 7 2.80 8.57 24.97
N PHE A 8 2.60 7.95 26.12
CA PHE A 8 1.32 7.34 26.48
C PHE A 8 0.20 8.39 26.31
N GLY A 9 -0.83 8.04 25.50
CA GLY A 9 -1.98 8.91 25.27
C GLY A 9 -1.98 9.70 23.96
N GLN A 10 -0.93 9.63 23.11
CA GLN A 10 -1.01 10.20 21.77
C GLN A 10 -1.80 9.28 20.84
N PRO A 11 -2.74 9.85 20.02
CA PRO A 11 -3.43 9.08 19.00
C PRO A 11 -2.44 8.41 18.04
N ILE A 12 -2.70 7.15 17.66
CA ILE A 12 -1.85 6.38 16.72
C ILE A 12 -1.60 7.18 15.44
N TYR A 13 -2.61 7.86 14.93
CA TYR A 13 -2.50 8.71 13.74
C TYR A 13 -1.43 9.79 13.90
N GLY A 14 -1.38 10.48 15.04
CA GLY A 14 -0.33 11.48 15.31
C GLY A 14 1.07 10.89 15.39
N GLN A 15 1.21 9.66 15.86
CA GLN A 15 2.49 8.96 15.90
C GLN A 15 2.98 8.60 14.49
N ILE A 16 2.08 8.11 13.63
CA ILE A 16 2.39 7.83 12.23
C ILE A 16 2.85 9.10 11.50
N ILE A 17 2.12 10.21 11.65
CA ILE A 17 2.46 11.48 10.98
C ILE A 17 3.86 11.97 11.37
N LYS A 18 4.24 11.84 12.65
CA LYS A 18 5.57 12.27 13.12
C LYS A 18 6.73 11.48 12.48
N SER A 19 6.47 10.28 11.96
CA SER A 19 7.47 9.48 11.26
C SER A 19 7.63 9.86 9.78
N LEU A 20 6.74 10.72 9.25
CA LEU A 20 6.72 11.11 7.85
C LEU A 20 7.49 12.41 7.62
N ASP A 21 8.46 12.40 6.72
CA ASP A 21 9.18 13.60 6.28
C ASP A 21 8.36 14.36 5.22
N ARG A 22 7.76 15.48 5.63
CA ARG A 22 6.97 16.34 4.75
C ARG A 22 7.75 16.80 3.52
N LYS A 23 9.02 17.23 3.69
CA LYS A 23 9.82 17.77 2.58
C LYS A 23 10.03 16.72 1.51
N LYS A 24 10.41 15.53 1.92
CA LYS A 24 10.64 14.40 1.03
C LYS A 24 9.36 13.97 0.30
N ILE A 25 8.24 13.89 1.01
CA ILE A 25 6.95 13.51 0.41
C ILE A 25 6.49 14.54 -0.62
N VAL A 26 6.63 15.84 -0.35
CA VAL A 26 6.29 16.90 -1.32
C VAL A 26 7.25 16.85 -2.53
N GLU A 27 8.53 16.53 -2.32
CA GLU A 27 9.49 16.34 -3.42
C GLU A 27 9.12 15.17 -4.33
N ILE A 28 8.75 14.03 -3.76
CA ILE A 28 8.24 12.86 -4.50
C ILE A 28 6.97 13.26 -5.26
N SER A 29 6.03 13.97 -4.62
CA SER A 29 4.81 14.45 -5.29
C SER A 29 5.13 15.36 -6.48
N ARG A 30 6.11 16.26 -6.33
CA ARG A 30 6.56 17.15 -7.40
C ARG A 30 7.19 16.40 -8.56
N LYS A 31 8.03 15.41 -8.26
CA LYS A 31 8.65 14.51 -9.26
C LYS A 31 7.60 13.83 -10.15
N HIS A 32 6.46 13.45 -9.58
CA HIS A 32 5.34 12.84 -10.30
C HIS A 32 4.30 13.86 -10.83
N GLY A 33 4.62 15.15 -10.83
CA GLY A 33 3.73 16.18 -11.34
C GLY A 33 2.53 16.51 -10.44
N GLY A 34 2.49 15.95 -9.21
CA GLY A 34 1.36 16.12 -8.29
C GLY A 34 1.21 17.50 -7.69
N GLU A 35 2.23 18.37 -7.82
CA GLU A 35 2.24 19.74 -7.29
C GLU A 35 1.95 20.82 -8.34
N LYS A 36 1.67 20.43 -9.59
CA LYS A 36 1.34 21.40 -10.63
C LYS A 36 0.03 22.12 -10.32
N TYR A 37 0.07 23.46 -10.29
CA TYR A 37 -1.07 24.35 -9.94
C TYR A 37 -1.64 24.16 -8.52
N VAL A 38 -0.88 23.57 -7.60
CA VAL A 38 -1.28 23.41 -6.19
C VAL A 38 -1.04 24.73 -5.44
N LYS A 39 -2.07 25.21 -4.72
CA LYS A 39 -1.98 26.41 -3.88
C LYS A 39 -1.78 26.04 -2.40
N SER A 40 -2.60 25.15 -1.87
CA SER A 40 -2.62 24.82 -0.43
C SER A 40 -2.71 23.31 -0.14
N PHE A 41 -3.34 22.52 -1.01
CA PHE A 41 -3.54 21.09 -0.80
C PHE A 41 -2.43 20.29 -1.48
N ASP A 42 -1.23 20.29 -0.87
CA ASP A 42 -0.05 19.59 -1.38
C ASP A 42 -0.15 18.05 -1.26
N GLY A 43 0.82 17.34 -1.84
CA GLY A 43 0.87 15.88 -1.81
C GLY A 43 0.97 15.32 -0.40
N TYR A 44 1.66 16.00 0.50
CA TYR A 44 1.74 15.60 1.89
C TYR A 44 0.38 15.66 2.60
N THR A 45 -0.33 16.78 2.47
CA THR A 45 -1.67 16.95 3.06
C THR A 45 -2.66 15.95 2.44
N HIS A 46 -2.54 15.68 1.13
CA HIS A 46 -3.34 14.64 0.47
C HIS A 46 -3.06 13.25 1.05
N LEU A 47 -1.79 12.87 1.18
CA LEU A 47 -1.40 11.59 1.79
C LEU A 47 -1.97 11.46 3.21
N LEU A 48 -1.82 12.48 4.04
CA LEU A 48 -2.36 12.48 5.40
C LEU A 48 -3.89 12.31 5.41
N THR A 49 -4.59 13.02 4.53
CA THR A 49 -6.05 12.91 4.43
C THR A 49 -6.47 11.50 4.05
N MET A 50 -5.77 10.87 3.09
CA MET A 50 -6.07 9.50 2.68
C MET A 50 -5.72 8.48 3.77
N LEU A 51 -4.61 8.66 4.50
CA LEU A 51 -4.28 7.82 5.66
C LEU A 51 -5.34 7.94 6.75
N TYR A 52 -5.83 9.15 7.04
CA TYR A 52 -6.92 9.36 7.97
C TYR A 52 -8.17 8.61 7.53
N ALA A 53 -8.53 8.70 6.24
CA ALA A 53 -9.68 8.01 5.69
C ALA A 53 -9.58 6.47 5.84
N VAL A 54 -8.43 5.89 5.55
CA VAL A 54 -8.18 4.45 5.66
C VAL A 54 -8.24 3.99 7.12
N ILE A 55 -7.60 4.72 8.03
CA ILE A 55 -7.57 4.38 9.46
C ILE A 55 -8.98 4.45 10.07
N GLN A 56 -9.77 5.46 9.68
CA GLN A 56 -11.15 5.63 10.13
C GLN A 56 -12.15 4.77 9.36
N ARG A 57 -11.73 4.08 8.29
CA ARG A 57 -12.55 3.22 7.43
C ARG A 57 -13.73 3.94 6.79
N PHE A 58 -13.50 5.16 6.29
CA PHE A 58 -14.53 5.90 5.57
C PHE A 58 -14.75 5.37 4.16
N ASP A 59 -16.00 5.29 3.75
CA ASP A 59 -16.42 4.78 2.45
C ASP A 59 -16.61 5.89 1.39
N SER A 60 -16.60 7.16 1.79
CA SER A 60 -16.85 8.27 0.87
C SER A 60 -16.04 9.53 1.19
N LEU A 61 -15.75 10.33 0.15
CA LEU A 61 -15.09 11.63 0.31
C LEU A 61 -15.92 12.62 1.15
N ARG A 62 -17.25 12.43 1.21
CA ARG A 62 -18.14 13.27 2.04
C ARG A 62 -17.95 12.95 3.52
N GLU A 63 -17.83 11.68 3.88
CA GLU A 63 -17.54 11.27 5.26
C GLU A 63 -16.19 11.81 5.73
N ILE A 64 -15.17 11.77 4.86
CA ILE A 64 -13.85 12.34 5.16
C ILE A 64 -13.99 13.84 5.48
N GLU A 65 -14.63 14.63 4.60
CA GLU A 65 -14.83 16.06 4.80
C GLU A 65 -15.60 16.35 6.11
N THR A 66 -16.71 15.64 6.34
CA THR A 66 -17.55 15.82 7.53
C THR A 66 -16.78 15.49 8.82
N SER A 67 -16.10 14.34 8.85
CA SER A 67 -15.33 13.91 10.02
C SER A 67 -14.15 14.84 10.30
N MET A 68 -13.38 15.22 9.27
CA MET A 68 -12.27 16.15 9.44
C MET A 68 -12.75 17.53 9.92
N THR A 69 -13.92 17.99 9.46
CA THR A 69 -14.51 19.26 9.93
C THR A 69 -14.86 19.19 11.41
N ALA A 70 -15.43 18.07 11.87
CA ALA A 70 -15.74 17.87 13.30
C ALA A 70 -14.48 17.81 14.18
N GLU A 71 -13.37 17.31 13.64
CA GLU A 71 -12.12 17.06 14.37
C GLU A 71 -11.04 18.12 14.08
N VAL A 72 -11.36 19.25 13.45
CA VAL A 72 -10.40 20.24 12.94
C VAL A 72 -9.38 20.67 13.99
N ARG A 73 -9.81 20.83 15.26
CA ARG A 73 -8.89 21.22 16.35
C ARG A 73 -7.81 20.16 16.62
N LYS A 74 -8.18 18.90 16.54
CA LYS A 74 -7.24 17.77 16.74
C LYS A 74 -6.31 17.63 15.54
N LEU A 75 -6.82 17.85 14.32
CA LEU A 75 -6.06 17.77 13.09
C LEU A 75 -4.99 18.87 12.97
N HIS A 76 -5.25 20.04 13.52
CA HIS A 76 -4.26 21.13 13.59
C HIS A 76 -2.97 20.69 14.36
N HIS A 77 -3.12 19.92 15.44
CA HIS A 77 -1.96 19.40 16.20
C HIS A 77 -1.08 18.41 15.41
N VAL A 78 -1.58 17.89 14.31
CA VAL A 78 -0.85 16.98 13.42
C VAL A 78 -0.46 17.63 12.09
N GLY A 79 -0.57 18.96 12.00
CA GLY A 79 -0.13 19.75 10.85
C GLY A 79 -1.12 19.78 9.69
N ILE A 80 -2.41 19.49 9.94
CA ILE A 80 -3.49 19.67 8.98
C ILE A 80 -4.27 20.93 9.39
N ASP A 81 -3.90 22.04 8.81
CA ASP A 81 -4.46 23.37 9.17
C ASP A 81 -5.78 23.66 8.44
N THR A 82 -6.03 22.99 7.34
CA THR A 82 -7.21 23.24 6.50
C THR A 82 -7.86 21.92 6.10
N VAL A 83 -9.15 21.79 6.39
CA VAL A 83 -9.94 20.64 5.94
C VAL A 83 -10.23 20.78 4.44
N PRO A 84 -9.83 19.81 3.62
CA PRO A 84 -10.10 19.84 2.19
C PRO A 84 -11.59 19.60 1.92
N LYS A 85 -12.16 20.40 1.02
CA LYS A 85 -13.51 20.15 0.51
C LYS A 85 -13.54 18.87 -0.33
N ARG A 86 -14.71 18.22 -0.40
CA ARG A 86 -14.92 17.03 -1.24
C ARG A 86 -14.45 17.22 -2.68
N SER A 87 -14.73 18.40 -3.29
CA SER A 87 -14.27 18.70 -4.65
C SER A 87 -12.75 18.74 -4.74
N THR A 88 -12.06 19.34 -3.77
CA THR A 88 -10.60 19.39 -3.71
C THR A 88 -10.00 17.98 -3.59
N LEU A 89 -10.62 17.11 -2.78
CA LEU A 89 -10.20 15.70 -2.65
C LEU A 89 -10.41 14.93 -3.95
N SER A 90 -11.57 15.12 -4.61
CA SER A 90 -11.88 14.49 -5.89
C SER A 90 -10.87 14.89 -6.97
N ASP A 91 -10.59 16.18 -7.08
CA ASP A 91 -9.62 16.72 -8.04
C ASP A 91 -8.19 16.22 -7.74
N ALA A 92 -7.83 16.16 -6.48
CA ALA A 92 -6.52 15.65 -6.06
C ALA A 92 -6.36 14.15 -6.39
N ASN A 93 -7.38 13.34 -6.14
CA ASN A 93 -7.40 11.92 -6.50
C ASN A 93 -7.31 11.69 -8.02
N ALA A 94 -7.96 12.54 -8.81
CA ALA A 94 -7.91 12.45 -10.26
C ALA A 94 -6.56 12.89 -10.85
N ARG A 95 -5.88 13.82 -10.21
CA ARG A 95 -4.69 14.48 -10.73
C ARG A 95 -3.38 13.82 -10.29
N ARG A 96 -3.29 13.40 -9.02
CA ARG A 96 -2.07 12.76 -8.51
C ARG A 96 -2.02 11.30 -8.95
N PRO A 97 -0.95 10.88 -9.65
CA PRO A 97 -0.83 9.52 -10.13
C PRO A 97 -0.55 8.55 -8.97
N GLU A 98 -0.94 7.30 -9.15
CA GLU A 98 -0.66 6.21 -8.21
C GLU A 98 0.82 6.06 -7.88
N LYS A 99 1.69 6.34 -8.85
CA LYS A 99 3.16 6.29 -8.69
C LYS A 99 3.70 7.18 -7.57
N PHE A 100 3.00 8.27 -7.25
CA PHE A 100 3.35 9.09 -6.10
C PHE A 100 3.24 8.29 -4.81
N PHE A 101 2.11 7.62 -4.59
CA PHE A 101 1.88 6.82 -3.38
C PHE A 101 2.78 5.59 -3.34
N GLU A 102 3.02 4.95 -4.49
CA GLU A 102 3.95 3.84 -4.63
C GLU A 102 5.37 4.23 -4.22
N GLU A 103 5.89 5.36 -4.72
CA GLU A 103 7.24 5.81 -4.38
C GLU A 103 7.37 6.21 -2.91
N VAL A 104 6.34 6.85 -2.33
CA VAL A 104 6.31 7.14 -0.89
C VAL A 104 6.36 5.84 -0.08
N TYR A 105 5.56 4.84 -0.44
CA TYR A 105 5.58 3.54 0.24
C TYR A 105 6.95 2.88 0.13
N ARG A 106 7.52 2.82 -1.06
CA ARG A 106 8.84 2.22 -1.31
C ARG A 106 9.94 2.91 -0.51
N ASP A 107 9.92 4.23 -0.46
CA ASP A 107 10.87 5.02 0.32
C ASP A 107 10.77 4.74 1.83
N LEU A 108 9.54 4.70 2.36
CA LEU A 108 9.30 4.34 3.77
C LEU A 108 9.73 2.90 4.07
N TYR A 109 9.44 1.96 3.17
CA TYR A 109 9.84 0.57 3.31
C TYR A 109 11.38 0.44 3.35
N GLU A 110 12.09 1.03 2.37
CA GLU A 110 13.54 1.00 2.31
C GLU A 110 14.22 1.63 3.55
N ALA A 111 13.67 2.74 4.04
CA ALA A 111 14.17 3.41 5.23
C ALA A 111 14.01 2.58 6.52
N ASN A 112 12.98 1.72 6.58
CA ASN A 112 12.62 1.01 7.81
C ASN A 112 12.86 -0.51 7.73
N LYS A 113 13.23 -1.09 6.60
CA LYS A 113 13.40 -2.54 6.45
C LYS A 113 14.37 -3.16 7.44
N GLY A 114 15.44 -2.43 7.82
CA GLY A 114 16.39 -2.89 8.84
C GLY A 114 15.78 -3.04 10.23
N ILE A 115 14.78 -2.22 10.56
CA ILE A 115 14.06 -2.29 11.84
C ILE A 115 13.03 -3.42 11.80
N LEU A 116 12.36 -3.61 10.66
CA LEU A 116 11.35 -4.65 10.47
C LEU A 116 11.94 -6.06 10.60
N SER A 117 13.15 -6.27 10.07
CA SER A 117 13.85 -7.55 10.14
C SER A 117 14.51 -7.84 11.49
N SER A 118 14.66 -6.82 12.35
CA SER A 118 15.35 -6.92 13.65
C SER A 118 14.40 -7.00 14.84
N ASP A 119 13.09 -7.24 14.64
CA ASP A 119 12.16 -7.38 15.76
C ASP A 119 12.49 -8.62 16.60
N SER A 120 13.28 -8.39 17.63
CA SER A 120 13.77 -9.37 18.60
C SER A 120 12.66 -10.07 19.41
N ARG A 121 11.42 -9.63 19.30
CA ARG A 121 10.26 -10.30 19.89
C ARG A 121 9.94 -11.64 19.24
N ARG A 122 10.39 -11.88 18.02
CA ARG A 122 10.37 -13.19 17.35
C ARG A 122 11.72 -13.85 17.56
N GLY A 123 12.02 -14.23 18.82
CA GLY A 123 13.27 -14.86 19.19
C GLY A 123 13.66 -15.99 18.25
N GLY A 124 14.85 -15.89 17.65
CA GLY A 124 15.42 -16.96 16.83
C GLY A 124 14.70 -17.20 15.53
N THR A 125 14.49 -16.16 14.70
CA THR A 125 13.92 -16.37 13.36
C THR A 125 14.80 -17.33 12.57
N GLU A 126 14.26 -18.50 12.27
CA GLU A 126 14.97 -19.52 11.48
C GLU A 126 15.36 -18.97 10.11
N GLU A 127 16.53 -19.36 9.61
CA GLU A 127 17.13 -18.82 8.39
C GLU A 127 16.22 -18.96 7.14
N TRP A 128 15.40 -20.02 7.10
CA TRP A 128 14.44 -20.21 6.00
C TRP A 128 13.32 -19.15 5.99
N ILE A 129 12.89 -18.62 7.16
CA ILE A 129 11.84 -17.58 7.23
C ILE A 129 12.34 -16.28 6.58
N LYS A 130 13.63 -15.97 6.71
CA LYS A 130 14.22 -14.79 6.04
C LYS A 130 14.20 -14.89 4.52
N ARG A 131 14.12 -16.11 3.98
CA ARG A 131 14.06 -16.38 2.54
C ARG A 131 12.64 -16.57 2.03
N LEU A 132 11.66 -16.68 2.94
CA LEU A 132 10.26 -16.92 2.61
C LEU A 132 9.55 -15.64 2.15
N ARG A 133 8.94 -15.73 0.97
CA ARG A 133 8.01 -14.75 0.43
C ARG A 133 6.64 -15.38 0.25
N ILE A 134 5.63 -14.72 0.76
CA ILE A 134 4.23 -15.13 0.66
C ILE A 134 3.58 -14.27 -0.41
N ILE A 135 2.91 -14.90 -1.37
CA ILE A 135 2.18 -14.23 -2.45
C ILE A 135 0.70 -14.48 -2.22
N ASP A 136 -0.06 -13.39 -2.19
CA ASP A 136 -1.51 -13.46 -2.10
C ASP A 136 -2.18 -12.35 -2.93
N SER A 137 -3.45 -12.54 -3.24
CA SER A 137 -4.25 -11.56 -3.95
C SER A 137 -5.57 -11.29 -3.26
N THR A 138 -5.96 -10.03 -3.26
CA THR A 138 -7.24 -9.57 -2.74
C THR A 138 -8.01 -8.83 -3.82
N THR A 139 -9.29 -9.13 -3.97
CA THR A 139 -10.16 -8.42 -4.91
C THR A 139 -10.92 -7.30 -4.22
N VAL A 140 -10.68 -6.07 -4.65
CA VAL A 140 -11.42 -4.88 -4.21
C VAL A 140 -12.55 -4.62 -5.20
N SER A 141 -13.80 -4.71 -4.72
CA SER A 141 -14.99 -4.41 -5.52
C SER A 141 -15.21 -2.91 -5.61
N LEU A 142 -15.47 -2.41 -6.81
CA LEU A 142 -15.78 -1.00 -7.03
C LEU A 142 -17.28 -0.75 -6.99
N PHE A 143 -17.70 0.35 -6.38
CA PHE A 143 -19.11 0.67 -6.12
C PHE A 143 -19.92 1.05 -7.37
N SER A 144 -19.29 1.45 -8.45
CA SER A 144 -19.97 1.95 -9.62
C SER A 144 -19.74 1.07 -10.86
N ASN A 145 -20.67 1.20 -11.83
CA ASN A 145 -20.51 0.66 -13.17
C ASN A 145 -19.40 1.37 -13.98
N ALA A 146 -18.49 2.07 -13.30
CA ALA A 146 -17.39 2.77 -13.93
C ALA A 146 -16.46 1.76 -14.60
N ILE A 147 -16.52 1.71 -15.91
CA ILE A 147 -15.62 0.93 -16.74
C ILE A 147 -14.35 1.77 -16.92
N PHE A 148 -13.38 1.57 -16.03
CA PHE A 148 -12.05 2.12 -16.22
C PHE A 148 -11.19 1.13 -17.00
N LYS A 149 -10.25 1.64 -17.76
CA LYS A 149 -9.21 0.81 -18.39
C LYS A 149 -8.47 0.03 -17.30
N GLY A 150 -8.49 -1.31 -17.38
CA GLY A 150 -7.89 -2.17 -16.35
C GLY A 150 -8.86 -2.70 -15.28
N VAL A 151 -10.13 -2.32 -15.30
CA VAL A 151 -11.15 -2.85 -14.39
C VAL A 151 -11.91 -3.99 -15.04
N GLY A 152 -11.89 -5.17 -14.44
CA GLY A 152 -12.58 -6.37 -14.92
C GLY A 152 -13.89 -6.65 -14.19
N ARG A 153 -14.62 -7.68 -14.66
CA ARG A 153 -15.82 -8.18 -13.99
C ARG A 153 -15.43 -8.93 -12.71
N HIS A 154 -16.32 -8.89 -11.70
CA HIS A 154 -16.11 -9.66 -10.48
C HIS A 154 -16.13 -11.17 -10.78
N PRO A 155 -15.09 -11.95 -10.43
CA PRO A 155 -14.95 -13.35 -10.89
C PRO A 155 -16.05 -14.29 -10.35
N ARG A 156 -16.61 -14.05 -9.16
CA ARG A 156 -17.61 -14.93 -8.54
C ARG A 156 -19.06 -14.63 -8.91
N THR A 157 -19.39 -13.37 -9.19
CA THR A 157 -20.81 -12.98 -9.34
C THR A 157 -21.22 -12.68 -10.77
N GLY A 158 -20.28 -12.62 -11.71
CA GLY A 158 -20.57 -12.27 -13.12
C GLY A 158 -21.21 -10.90 -13.33
N LYS A 159 -21.57 -10.22 -12.23
CA LYS A 159 -22.20 -8.89 -12.28
C LYS A 159 -21.19 -7.89 -12.83
N LYS A 160 -21.70 -6.93 -13.63
CA LYS A 160 -20.94 -5.84 -14.26
C LYS A 160 -20.32 -4.83 -13.24
N LYS A 161 -20.10 -5.24 -11.98
CA LYS A 161 -19.36 -4.41 -11.01
C LYS A 161 -17.89 -4.58 -11.30
N GLY A 162 -17.22 -3.47 -11.61
CA GLY A 162 -15.80 -3.44 -11.78
C GLY A 162 -15.07 -3.86 -10.50
N GLY A 163 -13.92 -4.49 -10.64
CA GLY A 163 -13.06 -4.85 -9.52
C GLY A 163 -11.60 -4.69 -9.90
N ILE A 164 -10.81 -4.35 -8.91
CA ILE A 164 -9.35 -4.30 -8.99
C ILE A 164 -8.83 -5.45 -8.15
N LYS A 165 -7.91 -6.23 -8.67
CA LYS A 165 -7.18 -7.23 -7.92
C LYS A 165 -5.85 -6.63 -7.47
N VAL A 166 -5.56 -6.77 -6.19
CA VAL A 166 -4.32 -6.34 -5.56
C VAL A 166 -3.51 -7.59 -5.27
N HIS A 167 -2.35 -7.71 -5.88
CA HIS A 167 -1.40 -8.78 -5.62
C HIS A 167 -0.32 -8.24 -4.69
N ALA A 168 -0.10 -8.89 -3.58
CA ALA A 168 0.91 -8.52 -2.60
C ALA A 168 1.93 -9.64 -2.42
N VAL A 169 3.20 -9.27 -2.39
CA VAL A 169 4.29 -10.15 -1.97
C VAL A 169 4.78 -9.67 -0.62
N ILE A 170 4.75 -10.54 0.37
CA ILE A 170 5.11 -10.23 1.76
C ILE A 170 6.37 -11.00 2.12
N HIS A 171 7.38 -10.32 2.63
CA HIS A 171 8.49 -10.97 3.31
C HIS A 171 8.02 -11.52 4.67
N ALA A 172 8.07 -12.84 4.86
CA ALA A 172 7.56 -13.46 6.07
C ALA A 172 8.27 -12.97 7.35
N ASN A 173 9.55 -12.65 7.25
CA ASN A 173 10.34 -12.11 8.36
C ASN A 173 9.94 -10.67 8.73
N GLU A 174 9.54 -9.86 7.75
CA GLU A 174 9.23 -8.44 7.94
C GLU A 174 7.73 -8.24 8.25
N GLY A 175 6.87 -9.10 7.73
CA GLY A 175 5.42 -9.05 7.92
C GLY A 175 4.72 -7.90 7.19
N VAL A 176 5.41 -7.25 6.24
CA VAL A 176 4.88 -6.16 5.43
C VAL A 176 5.03 -6.46 3.93
N PRO A 177 4.17 -5.92 3.06
CA PRO A 177 4.32 -6.07 1.62
C PRO A 177 5.64 -5.47 1.14
N CYS A 178 6.43 -6.24 0.39
CA CYS A 178 7.62 -5.74 -0.29
C CYS A 178 7.38 -5.41 -1.76
N ASP A 179 6.31 -5.95 -2.34
CA ASP A 179 5.83 -5.62 -3.68
C ASP A 179 4.30 -5.63 -3.70
N VAL A 180 3.70 -4.66 -4.40
CA VAL A 180 2.25 -4.55 -4.56
C VAL A 180 1.95 -4.21 -6.01
N GLN A 181 1.10 -5.01 -6.65
CA GLN A 181 0.70 -4.80 -8.03
C GLN A 181 -0.83 -4.82 -8.17
N PHE A 182 -1.32 -3.98 -9.08
CA PHE A 182 -2.75 -3.85 -9.35
C PHE A 182 -3.08 -4.38 -10.74
N THR A 183 -4.10 -5.24 -10.80
CA THR A 183 -4.61 -5.76 -12.06
C THR A 183 -6.13 -5.69 -12.10
N SER A 184 -6.69 -5.96 -13.28
CA SER A 184 -8.13 -6.19 -13.41
C SER A 184 -8.54 -7.40 -12.56
N ALA A 185 -9.71 -7.35 -11.91
CA ALA A 185 -10.25 -8.48 -11.16
C ALA A 185 -10.42 -9.76 -12.00
N ALA A 186 -10.46 -9.65 -13.32
CA ALA A 186 -10.51 -10.77 -14.24
C ALA A 186 -9.15 -11.40 -14.55
N THR A 187 -8.05 -10.78 -14.14
CA THR A 187 -6.70 -11.29 -14.37
C THR A 187 -6.45 -12.55 -13.54
N ASN A 188 -5.93 -13.59 -14.18
CA ASN A 188 -5.55 -14.82 -13.49
C ASN A 188 -4.32 -14.57 -12.61
N ASP A 189 -4.34 -15.06 -11.38
CA ASP A 189 -3.27 -14.89 -10.40
C ASP A 189 -1.94 -15.46 -10.89
N SER A 190 -1.97 -16.55 -11.64
CA SER A 190 -0.77 -17.18 -12.19
C SER A 190 0.07 -16.25 -13.09
N PHE A 191 -0.52 -15.22 -13.70
CA PHE A 191 0.24 -14.24 -14.49
C PHE A 191 1.16 -13.38 -13.63
N MET A 192 0.82 -13.18 -12.35
CA MET A 192 1.55 -12.32 -11.43
C MET A 192 2.75 -13.01 -10.79
N LEU A 193 2.84 -14.33 -10.88
CA LEU A 193 4.03 -15.05 -10.45
C LEU A 193 5.19 -14.71 -11.39
N ALA A 194 6.18 -13.99 -10.89
CA ALA A 194 7.36 -13.56 -11.63
C ALA A 194 8.62 -14.25 -11.07
N PRO A 195 9.04 -15.40 -11.65
CA PRO A 195 10.19 -16.17 -11.17
C PRO A 195 11.48 -15.36 -11.07
N SER A 196 11.66 -14.35 -11.96
CA SER A 196 12.82 -13.46 -11.95
C SER A 196 12.99 -12.64 -10.68
N HIS A 197 11.93 -12.42 -9.91
CA HIS A 197 11.98 -11.67 -8.65
C HIS A 197 12.54 -12.49 -7.48
N TYR A 198 12.71 -13.81 -7.66
CA TYR A 198 13.25 -14.68 -6.62
C TYR A 198 14.74 -14.94 -6.84
N LYS A 199 15.48 -14.80 -5.74
CA LYS A 199 16.89 -15.18 -5.71
C LYS A 199 17.02 -16.70 -5.54
N ARG A 200 18.17 -17.25 -5.90
CA ARG A 200 18.55 -18.64 -5.59
C ARG A 200 18.36 -18.90 -4.09
N ASP A 201 17.92 -20.10 -3.76
CA ASP A 201 17.59 -20.55 -2.40
C ASP A 201 16.42 -19.79 -1.74
N GLY A 202 15.69 -18.95 -2.50
CA GLY A 202 14.46 -18.32 -2.05
C GLY A 202 13.33 -19.35 -1.88
N ILE A 203 12.35 -19.00 -1.05
CA ILE A 203 11.15 -19.81 -0.82
C ILE A 203 9.93 -18.97 -1.20
N ALA A 204 9.08 -19.50 -2.08
CA ALA A 204 7.84 -18.85 -2.50
C ALA A 204 6.64 -19.66 -1.98
N ALA A 205 5.82 -19.07 -1.10
CA ALA A 205 4.56 -19.68 -0.68
C ALA A 205 3.39 -18.94 -1.35
N MET A 206 2.46 -19.69 -1.91
CA MET A 206 1.33 -19.15 -2.65
C MET A 206 0.14 -20.10 -2.60
N ASP A 207 -1.06 -19.57 -2.87
CA ASP A 207 -2.23 -20.43 -2.99
C ASP A 207 -2.29 -21.14 -4.37
N ARG A 208 -3.23 -22.09 -4.50
CA ARG A 208 -3.40 -22.88 -5.73
C ARG A 208 -3.81 -22.07 -6.96
N ALA A 209 -4.32 -20.85 -6.79
CA ALA A 209 -4.69 -19.98 -7.91
C ALA A 209 -3.46 -19.51 -8.71
N TYR A 210 -2.27 -19.59 -8.12
CA TYR A 210 -1.00 -19.26 -8.76
C TYR A 210 -0.35 -20.42 -9.53
N ILE A 211 -0.94 -21.64 -9.53
CA ILE A 211 -0.36 -22.80 -10.21
C ILE A 211 -0.15 -22.50 -11.70
N ASN A 212 1.10 -22.57 -12.12
CA ASN A 212 1.54 -22.48 -13.50
C ASN A 212 2.82 -23.31 -13.67
N TYR A 213 2.70 -24.46 -14.29
CA TYR A 213 3.79 -25.42 -14.39
C TYR A 213 5.03 -24.88 -15.10
N ALA A 214 4.85 -24.07 -16.15
CA ALA A 214 5.99 -23.46 -16.86
C ALA A 214 6.78 -22.52 -15.92
N LYS A 215 6.08 -21.70 -15.11
CA LYS A 215 6.72 -20.84 -14.12
C LYS A 215 7.35 -21.61 -12.97
N PHE A 216 6.76 -22.73 -12.60
CA PHE A 216 7.31 -23.62 -11.56
C PHE A 216 8.61 -24.29 -12.05
N GLU A 217 8.67 -24.68 -13.32
CA GLU A 217 9.89 -25.19 -13.93
C GLU A 217 10.99 -24.13 -13.93
N GLU A 218 10.65 -22.88 -14.26
CA GLU A 218 11.59 -21.77 -14.18
C GLU A 218 12.07 -21.51 -12.75
N LEU A 219 11.18 -21.54 -11.75
CA LEU A 219 11.55 -21.43 -10.34
C LEU A 219 12.52 -22.54 -9.92
N THR A 220 12.22 -23.79 -10.31
CA THR A 220 13.09 -24.95 -10.05
C THR A 220 14.46 -24.77 -10.69
N GLY A 221 14.51 -24.35 -11.97
CA GLY A 221 15.76 -24.06 -12.67
C GLY A 221 16.61 -22.96 -12.03
N ARG A 222 15.97 -22.03 -11.33
CA ARG A 222 16.61 -20.97 -10.55
C ARG A 222 17.02 -21.39 -9.13
N GLY A 223 16.70 -22.62 -8.71
CA GLY A 223 16.97 -23.11 -7.37
C GLY A 223 16.05 -22.48 -6.31
N VAL A 224 14.83 -22.13 -6.68
CA VAL A 224 13.80 -21.57 -5.77
C VAL A 224 12.87 -22.69 -5.34
N VAL A 225 12.63 -22.82 -4.04
CA VAL A 225 11.63 -23.75 -3.47
C VAL A 225 10.27 -23.08 -3.50
N TYR A 226 9.23 -23.79 -3.91
CA TYR A 226 7.86 -23.27 -3.87
C TYR A 226 6.92 -24.21 -3.14
N VAL A 227 5.92 -23.63 -2.48
CA VAL A 227 4.88 -24.32 -1.71
C VAL A 227 3.52 -23.76 -2.11
N THR A 228 2.56 -24.63 -2.44
CA THR A 228 1.18 -24.26 -2.82
C THR A 228 0.15 -25.05 -2.04
#